data_39526a268df3f733b9534b57ff1b0e1b
#
_entry.id   39526a268df3f733b9534b57ff1b0e1b
#
_cell.length_a   1.000
_cell.length_b   1.000
_cell.length_c   1.000
_cell.angle_alpha   90.00
_cell.angle_beta   90.00
_cell.angle_gamma   90.00
#
_symmetry.space_group_name_H-M   'P 1'
#
loop_
_entity.id
_entity.type
_entity.pdbx_description
1 polymer ?
#
loop_
_entity_poly.entity_id
_entity_poly.type
_entity_poly.pdbx_seq_one_letter_code
_entity_poly.pdbx_strand_id
1 'polypeptide(L)'
;MKKFFIFIFLLISVLSYGQKGNIQGRVYNAKTNEPLEFATIQIEGTTIGSNSDIDGNFRLTGIDPGFKKLIVTMVGFEKTISPEIQVQGNQTSYIDIEVREASIQLQGVEIMPRITAKRIESPLSVVTIGVQQIEKSAGANRDVSKIVQTLPGVGATDPNRNDLIVRGGGPSENVFYLDGIEIPVINHFSTQGASGGVVGIINPDFVREISFYTGAFPAARPNALSSVMEIRQKDGSKDRLHSKISVGASDAALTLDGPAGKKSTFIISARQSYLQLLFKAIGLPFLPTYNDFQIKYKYSVGLKNELTFIGLGAIDNMTLNTDLQKTGTESQQYLLSYLPVYKQWNYALGTVYKHFSDNYFDTWVLSRNMLRNSNYKYPENDESKPKSSDYRSDEAENKLRFERSYPAFPVKLQFGGGVKHTRYTNYTYRKIFIDGTTRDFDYQTKLNLFAYQAFVQLSDDYIDGKLRLSLGLNTAGNTFNDNMRNPFNQLSPRFSISYALSERLNLNTNIGRYVMQPSYTTMGFKNSNGTFANRNESVR
;
A
#
# COMPACT_ATOMS: atom_id res chain seq x y z
N MET A 1 34.93 37.59 -0.28
CA MET A 1 34.18 36.33 -0.39
C MET A 1 32.70 36.48 -0.05
N LYS A 2 32.26 36.98 1.11
CA LYS A 2 30.81 37.12 1.45
C LYS A 2 30.00 37.93 0.42
N LYS A 3 30.51 39.04 -0.12
CA LYS A 3 29.83 39.83 -1.14
C LYS A 3 29.70 39.13 -2.49
N PHE A 4 30.64 38.26 -2.83
CA PHE A 4 30.63 37.45 -4.06
C PHE A 4 29.57 36.33 -3.95
N PHE A 5 29.42 35.69 -2.80
CA PHE A 5 28.36 34.69 -2.56
C PHE A 5 26.97 35.32 -2.57
N ILE A 6 26.81 36.53 -2.01
CA ILE A 6 25.52 37.27 -2.04
C ILE A 6 25.16 37.65 -3.48
N PHE A 7 26.14 38.03 -4.31
CA PHE A 7 25.92 38.37 -5.71
C PHE A 7 25.55 37.14 -6.54
N ILE A 8 26.19 35.98 -6.31
CA ILE A 8 25.80 34.72 -6.94
C ILE A 8 24.39 34.29 -6.51
N PHE A 9 24.04 34.44 -5.23
CA PHE A 9 22.70 34.11 -4.72
C PHE A 9 21.62 35.02 -5.34
N LEU A 10 21.91 36.31 -5.50
CA LEU A 10 21.04 37.28 -6.22
C LEU A 10 20.92 36.95 -7.71
N LEU A 11 21.98 36.52 -8.38
CA LEU A 11 21.94 36.12 -9.79
C LEU A 11 21.11 34.85 -10.01
N ILE A 12 21.17 33.88 -9.09
CA ILE A 12 20.37 32.64 -9.15
C ILE A 12 18.89 32.95 -8.93
N SER A 13 18.54 33.93 -8.09
CA SER A 13 17.15 34.31 -7.84
C SER A 13 16.45 34.98 -9.02
N VAL A 14 17.19 35.66 -9.91
CA VAL A 14 16.65 36.31 -11.13
C VAL A 14 16.33 35.32 -12.24
N LEU A 15 16.90 34.10 -12.19
CA LEU A 15 16.66 33.02 -13.18
C LEU A 15 15.46 32.13 -12.85
N SER A 16 14.76 32.38 -11.75
CA SER A 16 13.55 31.64 -11.36
C SER A 16 12.29 32.16 -12.09
N TYR A 17 12.28 32.14 -13.42
CA TYR A 17 11.01 32.17 -14.15
C TYR A 17 10.28 30.84 -13.87
N GLY A 18 9.02 30.94 -13.44
CA GLY A 18 8.17 29.78 -13.20
C GLY A 18 8.04 28.94 -14.47
N GLN A 19 8.89 27.91 -14.58
CA GLN A 19 8.88 27.03 -15.74
C GLN A 19 7.59 26.23 -15.76
N LYS A 20 6.84 26.32 -16.86
CA LYS A 20 5.59 25.57 -17.05
C LYS A 20 5.92 24.09 -17.32
N GLY A 21 5.03 23.21 -16.88
CA GLY A 21 5.09 21.78 -17.14
C GLY A 21 4.09 21.33 -18.18
N ASN A 22 4.07 20.04 -18.45
CA ASN A 22 3.12 19.40 -19.36
C ASN A 22 2.45 18.21 -18.69
N ILE A 23 1.26 17.83 -19.17
CA ILE A 23 0.61 16.56 -18.84
C ILE A 23 0.40 15.81 -20.14
N GLN A 24 0.72 14.51 -20.13
CA GLN A 24 0.43 13.58 -21.20
C GLN A 24 -0.21 12.32 -20.64
N GLY A 25 -0.91 11.59 -21.48
CA GLY A 25 -1.46 10.31 -21.11
C GLY A 25 -2.34 9.74 -22.19
N ARG A 26 -3.04 8.68 -21.84
CA ARG A 26 -3.99 8.00 -22.70
C ARG A 26 -5.35 7.92 -22.02
N VAL A 27 -6.40 8.15 -22.78
CA VAL A 27 -7.80 7.89 -22.39
C VAL A 27 -8.24 6.59 -23.03
N TYR A 28 -8.81 5.69 -22.26
CA TYR A 28 -9.21 4.38 -22.72
C TYR A 28 -10.50 3.88 -22.03
N ASN A 29 -11.19 2.98 -22.70
CA ASN A 29 -12.37 2.31 -22.15
C ASN A 29 -11.95 1.39 -20.99
N ALA A 30 -12.53 1.59 -19.82
CA ALA A 30 -12.23 0.80 -18.61
C ALA A 30 -12.54 -0.71 -18.76
N LYS A 31 -13.39 -1.06 -19.71
CA LYS A 31 -13.85 -2.43 -19.96
C LYS A 31 -12.97 -3.15 -20.97
N THR A 32 -12.74 -2.52 -22.13
CA THR A 32 -12.06 -3.14 -23.28
C THR A 32 -10.59 -2.78 -23.39
N ASN A 33 -10.12 -1.76 -22.63
CA ASN A 33 -8.81 -1.14 -22.77
C ASN A 33 -8.55 -0.52 -24.15
N GLU A 34 -9.60 -0.34 -24.96
CA GLU A 34 -9.49 0.32 -26.26
C GLU A 34 -9.30 1.83 -26.10
N PRO A 35 -8.56 2.48 -27.00
CA PRO A 35 -8.39 3.92 -26.97
C PRO A 35 -9.72 4.62 -27.17
N LEU A 36 -9.94 5.72 -26.49
CA LEU A 36 -11.07 6.62 -26.71
C LEU A 36 -10.61 7.80 -27.58
N GLU A 37 -11.02 7.76 -28.85
CA GLU A 37 -10.72 8.79 -29.82
C GLU A 37 -11.55 10.05 -29.53
N PHE A 38 -10.95 11.23 -29.70
CA PHE A 38 -11.62 12.53 -29.59
C PHE A 38 -12.33 12.80 -28.24
N ALA A 39 -11.97 12.09 -27.19
CA ALA A 39 -12.40 12.45 -25.85
C ALA A 39 -11.85 13.84 -25.48
N THR A 40 -12.66 14.68 -24.86
CA THR A 40 -12.23 15.99 -24.39
C THR A 40 -11.60 15.87 -22.99
N ILE A 41 -10.38 16.34 -22.84
CA ILE A 41 -9.62 16.35 -21.59
C ILE A 41 -9.39 17.82 -21.19
N GLN A 42 -9.83 18.20 -20.00
CA GLN A 42 -9.72 19.59 -19.50
C GLN A 42 -9.18 19.59 -18.07
N ILE A 43 -8.34 20.56 -17.73
CA ILE A 43 -7.89 20.77 -16.34
C ILE A 43 -9.07 21.34 -15.55
N GLU A 44 -9.41 20.68 -14.43
CA GLU A 44 -10.49 21.07 -13.53
C GLU A 44 -10.38 22.56 -13.12
N GLY A 45 -11.46 23.31 -13.26
CA GLY A 45 -11.53 24.74 -12.89
C GLY A 45 -10.81 25.68 -13.87
N THR A 46 -10.41 25.23 -15.06
CA THR A 46 -9.75 26.07 -16.07
C THR A 46 -10.34 25.81 -17.46
N THR A 47 -9.95 26.65 -18.43
CA THR A 47 -10.28 26.47 -19.86
C THR A 47 -9.20 25.73 -20.63
N ILE A 48 -8.12 25.28 -19.96
CA ILE A 48 -7.01 24.56 -20.60
C ILE A 48 -7.45 23.12 -20.84
N GLY A 49 -7.51 22.74 -22.10
CA GLY A 49 -7.94 21.41 -22.53
C GLY A 49 -7.30 20.97 -23.84
N SER A 50 -7.53 19.71 -24.20
CA SER A 50 -7.08 19.06 -25.42
C SER A 50 -8.02 17.90 -25.73
N ASN A 51 -8.03 17.41 -26.95
CA ASN A 51 -8.72 16.18 -27.31
C ASN A 51 -7.71 15.03 -27.44
N SER A 52 -8.16 13.80 -27.20
CA SER A 52 -7.37 12.61 -27.49
C SER A 52 -7.29 12.35 -29.00
N ASP A 53 -6.18 11.77 -29.43
CA ASP A 53 -5.98 11.30 -30.81
C ASP A 53 -6.64 9.92 -31.06
N ILE A 54 -6.44 9.34 -32.23
CA ILE A 54 -6.98 8.03 -32.64
C ILE A 54 -6.49 6.86 -31.77
N ASP A 55 -5.31 7.03 -31.13
CA ASP A 55 -4.74 6.07 -30.18
C ASP A 55 -5.11 6.39 -28.72
N GLY A 56 -6.02 7.36 -28.51
CA GLY A 56 -6.47 7.83 -27.21
C GLY A 56 -5.47 8.70 -26.47
N ASN A 57 -4.34 9.06 -27.07
CA ASN A 57 -3.33 9.88 -26.40
C ASN A 57 -3.73 11.34 -26.39
N PHE A 58 -3.38 12.03 -25.31
CA PHE A 58 -3.58 13.48 -25.18
C PHE A 58 -2.33 14.17 -24.66
N ARG A 59 -2.23 15.45 -24.92
CA ARG A 59 -1.16 16.32 -24.41
C ARG A 59 -1.70 17.70 -24.05
N LEU A 60 -1.42 18.11 -22.81
CA LEU A 60 -1.66 19.44 -22.31
C LEU A 60 -0.31 20.11 -22.03
N THR A 61 -0.09 21.30 -22.56
CA THR A 61 1.20 22.02 -22.46
C THR A 61 1.03 23.38 -21.78
N GLY A 62 2.14 23.90 -21.26
CA GLY A 62 2.13 25.23 -20.67
C GLY A 62 1.36 25.35 -19.36
N ILE A 63 1.35 24.29 -18.55
CA ILE A 63 0.60 24.20 -17.31
C ILE A 63 1.45 24.73 -16.15
N ASP A 64 0.88 25.56 -15.31
CA ASP A 64 1.54 26.03 -14.10
C ASP A 64 1.79 24.89 -13.13
N PRO A 65 3.00 24.80 -12.53
CA PRO A 65 3.33 23.78 -11.56
C PRO A 65 2.33 23.71 -10.41
N GLY A 66 2.12 22.50 -9.88
CA GLY A 66 1.19 22.25 -8.78
C GLY A 66 0.36 21.00 -9.01
N PHE A 67 -0.63 20.80 -8.17
CA PHE A 67 -1.52 19.63 -8.25
C PHE A 67 -2.72 19.96 -9.13
N LYS A 68 -3.01 19.09 -10.08
CA LYS A 68 -4.09 19.24 -11.05
C LYS A 68 -4.94 17.99 -11.11
N LYS A 69 -6.23 18.15 -11.41
CA LYS A 69 -7.12 17.06 -11.81
C LYS A 69 -7.60 17.32 -13.23
N LEU A 70 -7.81 16.25 -13.97
CA LEU A 70 -8.32 16.30 -15.33
C LEU A 70 -9.76 15.83 -15.36
N ILE A 71 -10.58 16.53 -16.10
CA ILE A 71 -11.96 16.14 -16.41
C ILE A 71 -11.95 15.56 -17.82
N VAL A 72 -12.42 14.34 -17.96
CA VAL A 72 -12.60 13.69 -19.26
C VAL A 72 -14.08 13.57 -19.56
N THR A 73 -14.47 14.01 -20.76
CA THR A 73 -15.84 13.91 -21.27
C THR A 73 -15.84 13.35 -22.69
N MET A 74 -16.76 12.43 -22.95
CA MET A 74 -16.98 11.83 -24.26
C MET A 74 -18.44 11.36 -24.37
N VAL A 75 -19.02 11.48 -25.58
CA VAL A 75 -20.39 11.00 -25.83
C VAL A 75 -20.45 9.48 -25.64
N GLY A 76 -21.45 8.99 -24.90
CA GLY A 76 -21.60 7.57 -24.59
C GLY A 76 -20.78 7.08 -23.39
N PHE A 77 -20.04 7.96 -22.74
CA PHE A 77 -19.19 7.65 -21.57
C PHE A 77 -19.51 8.52 -20.36
N GLU A 78 -19.25 7.98 -19.18
CA GLU A 78 -19.38 8.73 -17.92
C GLU A 78 -18.31 9.83 -17.84
N LYS A 79 -18.75 11.04 -17.44
CA LYS A 79 -17.79 12.09 -17.10
C LYS A 79 -16.86 11.60 -15.99
N THR A 80 -15.57 11.55 -16.28
CA THR A 80 -14.56 11.02 -15.37
C THR A 80 -13.63 12.13 -14.88
N ILE A 81 -13.35 12.14 -13.57
CA ILE A 81 -12.33 13.00 -12.98
C ILE A 81 -11.12 12.13 -12.66
N SER A 82 -9.95 12.52 -13.16
CA SER A 82 -8.72 11.78 -12.93
C SER A 82 -8.30 11.81 -11.45
N PRO A 83 -7.50 10.85 -11.01
CA PRO A 83 -6.67 11.06 -9.83
C PRO A 83 -5.86 12.35 -9.97
N GLU A 84 -5.44 12.89 -8.83
CA GLU A 84 -4.63 14.08 -8.79
C GLU A 84 -3.22 13.81 -9.36
N ILE A 85 -2.73 14.73 -10.18
CA ILE A 85 -1.41 14.67 -10.81
C ILE A 85 -0.57 15.88 -10.40
N GLN A 86 0.67 15.64 -9.99
CA GLN A 86 1.63 16.69 -9.71
C GLN A 86 2.31 17.13 -11.01
N VAL A 87 2.16 18.41 -11.36
CA VAL A 87 2.86 19.04 -12.47
C VAL A 87 4.08 19.76 -11.93
N GLN A 88 5.25 19.45 -12.49
CA GLN A 88 6.51 20.11 -12.16
C GLN A 88 7.00 20.94 -13.36
N GLY A 89 7.70 22.03 -13.07
CA GLY A 89 8.24 22.90 -14.12
C GLY A 89 9.22 22.15 -15.03
N ASN A 90 9.14 22.42 -16.32
CA ASN A 90 9.96 21.79 -17.37
C ASN A 90 9.93 20.27 -17.43
N GLN A 91 8.88 19.66 -16.89
CA GLN A 91 8.67 18.21 -16.90
C GLN A 91 7.31 17.85 -17.50
N THR A 92 7.22 16.62 -18.01
CA THR A 92 5.96 16.02 -18.46
C THR A 92 5.52 14.99 -17.44
N SER A 93 4.34 15.21 -16.84
CA SER A 93 3.70 14.26 -15.95
C SER A 93 2.79 13.34 -16.75
N TYR A 94 2.78 12.04 -16.44
CA TYR A 94 2.01 11.03 -17.17
C TYR A 94 0.85 10.49 -16.36
N ILE A 95 -0.32 10.37 -17.00
CA ILE A 95 -1.51 9.77 -16.40
C ILE A 95 -2.38 9.12 -17.47
N ASP A 96 -2.58 7.81 -17.36
CA ASP A 96 -3.58 7.10 -18.17
C ASP A 96 -4.93 7.14 -17.42
N ILE A 97 -6.01 7.47 -18.13
CA ILE A 97 -7.35 7.71 -17.58
C ILE A 97 -8.31 6.67 -18.15
N GLU A 98 -8.86 5.84 -17.28
CA GLU A 98 -9.91 4.90 -17.62
C GLU A 98 -11.29 5.59 -17.56
N VAL A 99 -12.10 5.43 -18.59
CA VAL A 99 -13.44 5.99 -18.69
C VAL A 99 -14.44 4.87 -18.89
N ARG A 100 -15.57 4.91 -18.18
CA ARG A 100 -16.63 3.90 -18.26
C ARG A 100 -17.70 4.32 -19.26
N GLU A 101 -18.27 3.34 -19.94
CA GLU A 101 -19.45 3.56 -20.77
C GLU A 101 -20.63 4.02 -19.90
N ALA A 102 -21.36 5.04 -20.35
CA ALA A 102 -22.60 5.43 -19.72
C ALA A 102 -23.69 4.41 -20.05
N SER A 103 -24.42 3.96 -19.05
CA SER A 103 -25.67 3.21 -19.31
C SER A 103 -26.67 4.13 -19.99
N ILE A 104 -27.15 3.72 -21.19
CA ILE A 104 -28.02 4.54 -22.03
C ILE A 104 -29.36 4.71 -21.32
N GLN A 105 -29.60 5.92 -20.77
CA GLN A 105 -30.94 6.47 -20.63
C GLN A 105 -30.95 7.84 -21.27
N LEU A 106 -31.66 7.92 -22.40
CA LEU A 106 -31.95 9.16 -23.10
C LEU A 106 -32.95 9.99 -22.28
N GLN A 107 -32.47 10.82 -21.35
CA GLN A 107 -33.21 11.97 -20.85
C GLN A 107 -32.25 12.97 -20.19
N GLY A 108 -32.40 14.24 -20.56
CA GLY A 108 -31.95 15.50 -19.95
C GLY A 108 -30.68 15.48 -19.12
N VAL A 109 -29.59 15.96 -19.71
CA VAL A 109 -28.29 16.12 -19.05
C VAL A 109 -28.36 17.19 -17.98
N GLU A 110 -28.61 16.82 -16.73
CA GLU A 110 -28.14 17.59 -15.57
C GLU A 110 -26.79 17.01 -15.13
N ILE A 111 -25.74 17.77 -15.38
CA ILE A 111 -24.36 17.40 -15.10
C ILE A 111 -24.07 17.68 -13.62
N MET A 112 -24.26 16.72 -12.73
CA MET A 112 -23.73 16.80 -11.38
C MET A 112 -22.25 16.41 -11.36
N PRO A 113 -21.34 17.25 -10.88
CA PRO A 113 -19.95 16.87 -10.70
C PRO A 113 -19.86 15.87 -9.55
N ARG A 114 -19.67 14.58 -9.86
CA ARG A 114 -19.35 13.58 -8.84
C ARG A 114 -17.93 13.85 -8.32
N ILE A 115 -17.84 14.52 -7.19
CA ILE A 115 -16.62 14.61 -6.40
C ILE A 115 -16.31 13.22 -5.87
N THR A 116 -15.26 12.59 -6.39
CA THR A 116 -14.79 11.22 -6.10
C THR A 116 -15.80 10.13 -6.49
N ALA A 117 -15.51 9.41 -7.58
CA ALA A 117 -16.25 8.20 -7.93
C ALA A 117 -16.06 7.17 -6.80
N LYS A 118 -17.03 7.11 -5.88
CA LYS A 118 -17.06 6.05 -4.86
C LYS A 118 -17.12 4.73 -5.60
N ARG A 119 -16.25 3.80 -5.25
CA ARG A 119 -16.29 2.45 -5.83
C ARG A 119 -17.63 1.80 -5.49
N ILE A 120 -18.32 1.28 -6.50
CA ILE A 120 -19.64 0.66 -6.33
C ILE A 120 -19.54 -0.57 -5.40
N GLU A 121 -18.41 -1.27 -5.47
CA GLU A 121 -18.15 -2.49 -4.68
C GLU A 121 -18.09 -2.24 -3.17
N SER A 122 -17.73 -1.03 -2.78
CA SER A 122 -17.69 -0.61 -1.38
C SER A 122 -18.06 0.87 -1.29
N PRO A 123 -19.34 1.21 -1.37
CA PRO A 123 -19.81 2.60 -1.38
C PRO A 123 -19.59 3.32 -0.04
N LEU A 124 -19.17 2.56 0.98
CA LEU A 124 -19.03 2.99 2.37
C LEU A 124 -17.58 2.98 2.80
N SER A 125 -17.20 3.90 3.66
CA SER A 125 -15.96 3.86 4.45
C SER A 125 -14.66 3.81 3.64
N VAL A 126 -14.67 4.17 2.36
CA VAL A 126 -13.44 4.35 1.59
C VAL A 126 -13.02 5.83 1.60
N VAL A 127 -11.79 6.07 1.99
CA VAL A 127 -11.13 7.38 1.87
C VAL A 127 -10.05 7.26 0.81
N THR A 128 -10.11 8.12 -0.21
CA THR A 128 -9.06 8.19 -1.23
C THR A 128 -8.10 9.32 -0.87
N ILE A 129 -6.83 8.98 -0.70
CA ILE A 129 -5.74 9.89 -0.39
C ILE A 129 -4.96 10.11 -1.69
N GLY A 130 -4.97 11.36 -2.17
CA GLY A 130 -4.26 11.76 -3.38
C GLY A 130 -2.83 12.23 -3.11
N VAL A 131 -2.08 12.49 -4.18
CA VAL A 131 -0.67 12.93 -4.12
C VAL A 131 -0.51 14.23 -3.33
N GLN A 132 -1.43 15.19 -3.50
CA GLN A 132 -1.38 16.46 -2.78
C GLN A 132 -1.45 16.27 -1.26
N GLN A 133 -2.31 15.41 -0.79
CA GLN A 133 -2.44 15.10 0.62
C GLN A 133 -1.16 14.44 1.16
N ILE A 134 -0.54 13.56 0.35
CA ILE A 134 0.73 12.91 0.72
C ILE A 134 1.86 13.93 0.82
N GLU A 135 1.94 14.86 -0.12
CA GLU A 135 3.02 15.85 -0.18
C GLU A 135 2.88 16.99 0.85
N LYS A 136 1.63 17.39 1.18
CA LYS A 136 1.35 18.57 1.99
C LYS A 136 0.86 18.29 3.41
N SER A 137 0.73 17.02 3.82
CA SER A 137 0.26 16.69 5.16
C SER A 137 1.28 17.13 6.21
N ALA A 138 0.91 18.08 7.03
CA ALA A 138 1.78 18.62 8.08
C ALA A 138 2.13 17.54 9.10
N GLY A 139 3.43 17.43 9.43
CA GLY A 139 3.92 16.44 10.41
C GLY A 139 3.98 15.00 9.93
N ALA A 140 3.45 14.68 8.77
CA ALA A 140 3.47 13.31 8.23
C ALA A 140 4.80 12.94 7.56
N ASN A 141 5.66 13.90 7.25
CA ASN A 141 6.96 13.70 6.61
C ASN A 141 6.88 12.79 5.36
N ARG A 142 5.80 12.94 4.56
CA ARG A 142 5.50 12.13 3.37
C ARG A 142 5.36 10.62 3.66
N ASP A 143 5.12 10.23 4.91
CA ASP A 143 4.91 8.84 5.33
C ASP A 143 3.44 8.48 5.21
N VAL A 144 3.14 7.43 4.41
CA VAL A 144 1.78 6.95 4.16
C VAL A 144 1.05 6.58 5.44
N SER A 145 1.72 5.92 6.39
CA SER A 145 1.11 5.51 7.66
C SER A 145 0.74 6.73 8.51
N LYS A 146 1.62 7.74 8.58
CA LYS A 146 1.35 8.98 9.31
C LYS A 146 0.17 9.76 8.72
N ILE A 147 0.03 9.76 7.40
CA ILE A 147 -1.11 10.41 6.74
C ILE A 147 -2.41 9.69 7.09
N VAL A 148 -2.41 8.36 7.04
CA VAL A 148 -3.59 7.56 7.40
C VAL A 148 -3.98 7.75 8.87
N GLN A 149 -3.00 7.92 9.77
CA GLN A 149 -3.26 8.24 11.20
C GLN A 149 -3.97 9.57 11.41
N THR A 150 -3.98 10.49 10.43
CA THR A 150 -4.74 11.75 10.51
C THR A 150 -6.22 11.58 10.20
N LEU A 151 -6.64 10.41 9.70
CA LEU A 151 -8.04 10.17 9.33
C LEU A 151 -8.90 9.90 10.56
N PRO A 152 -10.19 10.29 10.54
CA PRO A 152 -11.13 10.00 11.61
C PRO A 152 -11.24 8.49 11.89
N GLY A 153 -11.16 8.10 13.17
CA GLY A 153 -11.24 6.71 13.60
C GLY A 153 -9.96 5.89 13.42
N VAL A 154 -8.85 6.53 13.07
CA VAL A 154 -7.53 5.91 13.02
C VAL A 154 -6.66 6.48 14.14
N GLY A 155 -6.01 5.61 14.88
CA GLY A 155 -5.07 5.96 15.95
C GLY A 155 -3.74 5.21 15.81
N ALA A 156 -2.83 5.51 16.72
CA ALA A 156 -1.56 4.82 16.91
C ALA A 156 -1.43 4.34 18.36
N THR A 157 -0.63 3.30 18.59
CA THR A 157 -0.29 2.85 19.95
C THR A 157 0.66 3.81 20.66
N ASP A 158 1.56 4.40 19.88
CA ASP A 158 2.60 5.33 20.34
C ASP A 158 2.82 6.39 19.24
N PRO A 159 2.99 7.67 19.59
CA PRO A 159 3.25 8.73 18.62
C PRO A 159 4.51 8.51 17.74
N ASN A 160 5.48 7.75 18.26
CA ASN A 160 6.72 7.43 17.54
C ASN A 160 6.61 6.17 16.66
N ARG A 161 5.42 5.56 16.62
CA ARG A 161 5.17 4.35 15.81
C ARG A 161 4.10 4.59 14.77
N ASN A 162 4.22 3.84 13.69
CA ASN A 162 3.30 3.86 12.56
C ASN A 162 2.22 2.77 12.65
N ASP A 163 1.92 2.27 13.85
CA ASP A 163 0.83 1.33 14.05
C ASP A 163 -0.49 1.94 13.59
N LEU A 164 -1.29 1.16 12.88
CA LEU A 164 -2.63 1.56 12.44
C LEU A 164 -3.68 0.84 13.30
N ILE A 165 -4.28 1.58 14.22
CA ILE A 165 -5.42 1.16 15.02
C ILE A 165 -6.66 1.78 14.39
N VAL A 166 -7.48 0.97 13.73
CA VAL A 166 -8.64 1.45 13.00
C VAL A 166 -9.89 1.01 13.72
N ARG A 167 -10.68 2.00 14.20
CA ARG A 167 -11.93 1.77 14.96
C ARG A 167 -11.77 0.83 16.15
N GLY A 168 -10.62 0.88 16.82
CA GLY A 168 -10.32 0.07 17.99
C GLY A 168 -9.76 -1.32 17.69
N GLY A 169 -9.62 -1.70 16.42
CA GLY A 169 -9.00 -2.97 16.04
C GLY A 169 -7.46 -2.91 16.08
N GLY A 170 -6.82 -4.06 16.30
CA GLY A 170 -5.38 -4.17 16.46
C GLY A 170 -4.57 -3.93 15.18
N PRO A 171 -3.26 -3.59 15.32
CA PRO A 171 -2.39 -3.38 14.15
C PRO A 171 -2.25 -4.60 13.24
N SER A 172 -2.49 -5.80 13.74
CA SER A 172 -2.46 -7.06 12.97
C SER A 172 -3.69 -7.29 12.10
N GLU A 173 -4.75 -6.49 12.28
CA GLU A 173 -6.03 -6.66 11.59
C GLU A 173 -6.14 -5.90 10.27
N ASN A 174 -5.06 -5.28 9.84
CA ASN A 174 -4.96 -4.49 8.62
C ASN A 174 -4.32 -5.31 7.50
N VAL A 175 -4.79 -5.12 6.25
CA VAL A 175 -4.23 -5.78 5.07
C VAL A 175 -3.82 -4.73 4.04
N PHE A 176 -2.65 -4.91 3.44
CA PHE A 176 -2.04 -3.96 2.53
C PHE A 176 -1.85 -4.56 1.15
N TYR A 177 -2.23 -3.81 0.12
CA TYR A 177 -2.02 -4.16 -1.28
C TYR A 177 -1.24 -3.06 -2.00
N LEU A 178 -0.25 -3.46 -2.80
CA LEU A 178 0.53 -2.60 -3.67
C LEU A 178 0.30 -3.01 -5.12
N ASP A 179 -0.43 -2.20 -5.91
CA ASP A 179 -0.87 -2.52 -7.28
C ASP A 179 -1.48 -3.93 -7.42
N GLY A 180 -2.20 -4.40 -6.39
CA GLY A 180 -2.87 -5.69 -6.37
C GLY A 180 -2.07 -6.84 -5.78
N ILE A 181 -0.75 -6.73 -5.52
CA ILE A 181 -0.03 -7.71 -4.70
C ILE A 181 -0.23 -7.41 -3.21
N GLU A 182 -0.49 -8.44 -2.42
CA GLU A 182 -0.56 -8.32 -0.96
C GLU A 182 0.86 -8.27 -0.37
N ILE A 183 1.16 -7.21 0.39
CA ILE A 183 2.46 -6.98 1.03
C ILE A 183 2.34 -7.19 2.55
N PRO A 184 3.37 -7.77 3.20
CA PRO A 184 3.26 -8.15 4.60
C PRO A 184 3.32 -6.96 5.56
N VAL A 185 4.10 -5.93 5.21
CA VAL A 185 4.35 -4.74 6.02
C VAL A 185 4.51 -3.51 5.14
N ILE A 186 4.24 -2.34 5.71
CA ILE A 186 4.40 -1.04 5.04
C ILE A 186 5.41 -0.13 5.75
N ASN A 187 6.03 -0.62 6.83
CA ASN A 187 6.95 0.15 7.65
C ASN A 187 8.25 -0.62 7.93
N HIS A 188 9.35 0.13 8.08
CA HIS A 188 10.62 -0.36 8.61
C HIS A 188 10.50 -0.71 10.10
N PHE A 189 11.33 -1.63 10.58
CA PHE A 189 11.33 -2.13 11.97
C PHE A 189 9.96 -2.63 12.42
N SER A 190 9.25 -3.30 11.52
CA SER A 190 7.92 -3.84 11.80
C SER A 190 7.98 -4.99 12.78
N THR A 191 6.99 -5.06 13.66
CA THR A 191 6.81 -6.20 14.54
C THR A 191 6.15 -7.33 13.75
N GLN A 192 6.61 -8.57 13.94
CA GLN A 192 6.02 -9.74 13.31
C GLN A 192 4.55 -9.91 13.69
N GLY A 193 3.70 -10.10 12.69
CA GLY A 193 2.25 -10.21 12.88
C GLY A 193 1.54 -8.91 13.23
N ALA A 194 2.17 -7.74 13.01
CA ALA A 194 1.57 -6.42 13.22
C ALA A 194 2.01 -5.44 12.14
N SER A 195 1.22 -4.39 11.91
CA SER A 195 1.52 -3.36 10.91
C SER A 195 2.52 -2.30 11.37
N GLY A 196 2.90 -2.33 12.64
CA GLY A 196 3.71 -1.28 13.26
C GLY A 196 5.14 -1.18 12.73
N GLY A 197 5.81 -0.11 13.10
CA GLY A 197 7.16 0.25 12.70
C GLY A 197 7.40 1.72 12.99
N VAL A 198 8.50 2.29 12.54
CA VAL A 198 8.85 3.70 12.87
C VAL A 198 8.87 4.62 11.64
N VAL A 199 9.10 4.07 10.45
CA VAL A 199 9.19 4.82 9.18
C VAL A 199 8.57 3.98 8.08
N GLY A 200 7.82 4.61 7.15
CA GLY A 200 7.21 3.93 6.01
C GLY A 200 8.24 3.44 4.99
N ILE A 201 8.03 2.21 4.48
CA ILE A 201 8.84 1.62 3.41
C ILE A 201 8.42 2.19 2.04
N ILE A 202 7.14 2.51 1.87
CA ILE A 202 6.60 2.95 0.59
C ILE A 202 7.18 4.31 0.22
N ASN A 203 7.85 4.37 -0.93
CA ASN A 203 8.33 5.64 -1.46
C ASN A 203 7.14 6.46 -1.98
N PRO A 204 6.84 7.62 -1.40
CA PRO A 204 5.71 8.46 -1.81
C PRO A 204 5.79 8.94 -3.26
N ASP A 205 7.00 9.01 -3.85
CA ASP A 205 7.18 9.38 -5.26
C ASP A 205 6.57 8.39 -6.24
N PHE A 206 6.32 7.15 -5.80
CA PHE A 206 5.62 6.14 -6.59
C PHE A 206 4.10 6.23 -6.45
N VAL A 207 3.59 6.80 -5.37
CA VAL A 207 2.16 6.72 -5.07
C VAL A 207 1.37 7.63 -6.00
N ARG A 208 0.36 7.07 -6.65
CA ARG A 208 -0.66 7.79 -7.41
C ARG A 208 -1.87 8.10 -6.52
N GLU A 209 -2.37 7.09 -5.84
CA GLU A 209 -3.48 7.21 -4.90
C GLU A 209 -3.48 6.05 -3.91
N ILE A 210 -4.10 6.27 -2.77
CA ILE A 210 -4.35 5.24 -1.75
C ILE A 210 -5.85 5.17 -1.52
N SER A 211 -6.42 3.98 -1.68
CA SER A 211 -7.80 3.71 -1.25
C SER A 211 -7.75 3.03 0.11
N PHE A 212 -8.21 3.71 1.12
CA PHE A 212 -8.21 3.23 2.50
C PHE A 212 -9.63 2.92 2.96
N TYR A 213 -9.90 1.64 3.21
CA TYR A 213 -11.19 1.12 3.65
C TYR A 213 -11.15 0.88 5.15
N THR A 214 -12.06 1.49 5.90
CA THR A 214 -12.19 1.32 7.35
C THR A 214 -13.38 0.43 7.74
N GLY A 215 -13.93 -0.31 6.80
CA GLY A 215 -15.07 -1.22 6.92
C GLY A 215 -15.70 -1.47 5.56
N ALA A 216 -16.73 -2.33 5.51
CA ALA A 216 -17.43 -2.69 4.26
C ALA A 216 -16.47 -3.12 3.14
N PHE A 217 -15.47 -3.93 3.47
CA PHE A 217 -14.44 -4.36 2.52
C PHE A 217 -15.05 -5.12 1.35
N PRO A 218 -14.56 -4.95 0.10
CA PRO A 218 -14.98 -5.75 -1.04
C PRO A 218 -14.81 -7.25 -0.77
N ALA A 219 -15.68 -8.08 -1.35
CA ALA A 219 -15.57 -9.54 -1.19
C ALA A 219 -14.23 -10.09 -1.70
N ALA A 220 -13.62 -9.44 -2.68
CA ALA A 220 -12.29 -9.76 -3.21
C ALA A 220 -11.14 -9.58 -2.19
N ARG A 221 -11.41 -8.93 -1.05
CA ARG A 221 -10.41 -8.64 0.00
C ARG A 221 -10.78 -9.36 1.30
N PRO A 222 -10.45 -10.67 1.40
CA PRO A 222 -10.63 -11.44 2.63
C PRO A 222 -9.56 -11.11 3.67
N ASN A 223 -9.68 -11.75 4.84
CA ASN A 223 -8.68 -11.76 5.89
C ASN A 223 -8.36 -10.38 6.50
N ALA A 224 -9.34 -9.47 6.53
CA ALA A 224 -9.23 -8.16 7.16
C ALA A 224 -10.38 -7.95 8.15
N LEU A 225 -10.10 -7.38 9.33
CA LEU A 225 -11.11 -6.98 10.33
C LEU A 225 -11.18 -5.47 10.50
N SER A 226 -10.05 -4.77 10.48
CA SER A 226 -9.97 -3.35 10.80
C SER A 226 -9.84 -2.47 9.57
N SER A 227 -8.91 -2.75 8.67
CA SER A 227 -8.78 -2.00 7.43
C SER A 227 -8.21 -2.80 6.26
N VAL A 228 -8.51 -2.29 5.06
CA VAL A 228 -7.83 -2.66 3.82
C VAL A 228 -7.25 -1.39 3.21
N MET A 229 -5.97 -1.40 2.89
CA MET A 229 -5.28 -0.32 2.20
C MET A 229 -4.81 -0.79 0.82
N GLU A 230 -5.31 -0.17 -0.23
CA GLU A 230 -4.87 -0.41 -1.59
C GLU A 230 -4.05 0.79 -2.08
N ILE A 231 -2.76 0.58 -2.27
CA ILE A 231 -1.82 1.58 -2.76
C ILE A 231 -1.65 1.36 -4.26
N ARG A 232 -1.99 2.38 -5.05
CA ARG A 232 -1.75 2.38 -6.49
C ARG A 232 -0.55 3.24 -6.81
N GLN A 233 0.38 2.67 -7.56
CA GLN A 233 1.57 3.35 -8.01
C GLN A 233 1.32 4.04 -9.35
N LYS A 234 2.03 5.14 -9.60
CA LYS A 234 2.10 5.75 -10.93
C LYS A 234 2.88 4.85 -11.88
N ASP A 235 2.64 4.99 -13.17
CA ASP A 235 3.45 4.36 -14.19
C ASP A 235 4.67 5.24 -14.50
N GLY A 236 5.74 4.67 -15.01
CA GLY A 236 6.92 5.41 -15.44
C GLY A 236 6.63 6.30 -16.66
N SER A 237 7.43 7.31 -16.85
CA SER A 237 7.36 8.20 -18.01
C SER A 237 7.47 7.42 -19.33
N LYS A 238 6.70 7.84 -20.34
CA LYS A 238 6.78 7.29 -21.71
C LYS A 238 7.67 8.12 -22.62
N ASP A 239 8.08 9.32 -22.20
CA ASP A 239 8.78 10.31 -22.99
C ASP A 239 10.30 10.17 -22.88
N ARG A 240 10.82 10.30 -21.68
CA ARG A 240 12.26 10.28 -21.41
C ARG A 240 12.56 9.79 -20.01
N LEU A 241 13.82 9.51 -19.75
CA LEU A 241 14.32 9.21 -18.42
C LEU A 241 14.26 10.48 -17.55
N HIS A 242 13.61 10.36 -16.40
CA HIS A 242 13.62 11.34 -15.34
C HIS A 242 14.37 10.79 -14.13
N SER A 243 15.04 11.68 -13.41
CA SER A 243 15.70 11.36 -12.15
C SER A 243 15.29 12.35 -11.09
N LYS A 244 15.07 11.86 -9.87
CA LYS A 244 14.78 12.68 -8.68
C LYS A 244 15.69 12.25 -7.56
N ILE A 245 16.45 13.20 -7.03
CA ILE A 245 17.23 13.02 -5.79
C ILE A 245 16.46 13.73 -4.68
N SER A 246 16.19 13.03 -3.61
CA SER A 246 15.56 13.56 -2.41
C SER A 246 16.52 13.41 -1.23
N VAL A 247 16.69 14.47 -0.45
CA VAL A 247 17.46 14.44 0.80
C VAL A 247 16.53 14.96 1.89
N GLY A 248 16.17 14.10 2.82
CA GLY A 248 15.30 14.40 3.95
C GLY A 248 16.07 14.66 5.24
N ALA A 249 15.39 14.70 6.38
CA ALA A 249 16.00 14.83 7.69
C ALA A 249 16.70 13.54 8.15
N SER A 250 16.27 12.38 7.64
CA SER A 250 16.69 11.06 8.11
C SER A 250 17.27 10.16 7.01
N ASP A 251 17.06 10.49 5.74
CA ASP A 251 17.40 9.63 4.61
C ASP A 251 17.68 10.41 3.32
N ALA A 252 18.31 9.73 2.38
CA ALA A 252 18.45 10.16 1.00
C ALA A 252 17.90 9.09 0.05
N ALA A 253 17.25 9.52 -1.02
CA ALA A 253 16.67 8.65 -2.03
C ALA A 253 17.00 9.10 -3.44
N LEU A 254 17.18 8.11 -4.33
CA LEU A 254 17.25 8.29 -5.76
C LEU A 254 16.05 7.57 -6.39
N THR A 255 15.27 8.29 -7.18
CA THR A 255 14.19 7.74 -8.00
C THR A 255 14.48 7.98 -9.47
N LEU A 256 14.37 6.94 -10.28
CA LEU A 256 14.48 6.99 -11.72
C LEU A 256 13.17 6.50 -12.34
N ASP A 257 12.64 7.21 -13.32
CA ASP A 257 11.49 6.77 -14.08
C ASP A 257 11.66 7.06 -15.58
N GLY A 258 11.15 6.19 -16.44
CA GLY A 258 11.30 6.38 -17.86
C GLY A 258 10.79 5.23 -18.72
N PRO A 259 10.94 5.38 -20.05
CA PRO A 259 10.63 4.30 -20.99
C PRO A 259 11.74 3.22 -20.92
N ALA A 260 11.32 1.95 -20.97
CA ALA A 260 12.21 0.80 -21.15
C ALA A 260 12.03 0.18 -22.54
N GLY A 261 11.60 0.99 -23.50
CA GLY A 261 11.28 0.64 -24.87
C GLY A 261 9.93 1.23 -25.30
N LYS A 262 9.46 0.91 -26.52
CA LYS A 262 8.24 1.51 -27.08
C LYS A 262 6.95 1.10 -26.34
N LYS A 263 6.95 -0.05 -25.68
CA LYS A 263 5.74 -0.66 -25.04
C LYS A 263 5.90 -0.84 -23.55
N SER A 264 6.97 -0.34 -22.96
CA SER A 264 7.25 -0.55 -21.54
C SER A 264 7.78 0.70 -20.85
N THR A 265 7.44 0.81 -19.57
CA THR A 265 7.92 1.87 -18.69
C THR A 265 8.40 1.27 -17.38
N PHE A 266 9.28 1.98 -16.70
CA PHE A 266 9.73 1.59 -15.38
C PHE A 266 9.78 2.79 -14.44
N ILE A 267 9.68 2.51 -13.16
CA ILE A 267 10.04 3.40 -12.07
C ILE A 267 10.78 2.57 -11.02
N ILE A 268 11.93 3.04 -10.59
CA ILE A 268 12.80 2.38 -9.62
C ILE A 268 13.30 3.39 -8.62
N SER A 269 13.39 3.01 -7.34
CA SER A 269 14.06 3.83 -6.34
C SER A 269 14.92 3.00 -5.40
N ALA A 270 15.93 3.67 -4.86
CA ALA A 270 16.72 3.21 -3.74
C ALA A 270 16.79 4.33 -2.71
N ARG A 271 16.56 3.99 -1.43
CA ARG A 271 16.63 4.92 -0.30
C ARG A 271 17.57 4.36 0.76
N GLN A 272 18.37 5.23 1.35
CA GLN A 272 19.27 4.92 2.44
C GLN A 272 19.09 5.92 3.58
N SER A 273 18.96 5.41 4.78
CA SER A 273 18.87 6.19 6.00
C SER A 273 20.26 6.55 6.53
N TYR A 274 20.38 7.76 7.08
CA TYR A 274 21.50 8.19 7.92
C TYR A 274 21.06 8.57 9.34
N LEU A 275 19.92 8.05 9.77
CA LEU A 275 19.29 8.31 11.06
C LEU A 275 20.22 7.98 12.24
N GLN A 276 21.08 6.96 12.09
CA GLN A 276 22.12 6.61 13.07
C GLN A 276 23.04 7.77 13.43
N LEU A 277 23.39 8.63 12.46
CA LEU A 277 24.28 9.77 12.71
C LEU A 277 23.59 10.79 13.60
N LEU A 278 22.32 11.09 13.32
CA LEU A 278 21.50 11.98 14.13
C LEU A 278 21.32 11.43 15.55
N PHE A 279 20.98 10.13 15.67
CA PHE A 279 20.75 9.48 16.96
C PHE A 279 22.03 9.43 17.80
N LYS A 280 23.19 9.20 17.16
CA LYS A 280 24.48 9.26 17.84
C LYS A 280 24.80 10.68 18.33
N ALA A 281 24.52 11.70 17.51
CA ALA A 281 24.77 13.10 17.86
C ALA A 281 23.91 13.59 19.04
N ILE A 282 22.67 13.11 19.17
CA ILE A 282 21.79 13.45 20.31
C ILE A 282 21.91 12.48 21.48
N GLY A 283 22.85 11.53 21.42
CA GLY A 283 23.17 10.63 22.54
C GLY A 283 22.15 9.54 22.81
N LEU A 284 21.45 9.04 21.77
CA LEU A 284 20.53 7.91 21.94
C LEU A 284 21.26 6.57 22.05
N PRO A 285 20.76 5.63 22.87
CA PRO A 285 21.40 4.34 23.12
C PRO A 285 21.27 3.35 21.97
N PHE A 286 20.49 3.64 20.93
CA PHE A 286 20.28 2.80 19.77
C PHE A 286 20.46 3.61 18.47
N LEU A 287 20.99 2.94 17.45
CA LEU A 287 21.44 3.52 16.19
C LEU A 287 20.76 2.80 15.01
N PRO A 288 19.55 3.22 14.62
CA PRO A 288 18.83 2.59 13.52
C PRO A 288 19.38 3.02 12.16
N THR A 289 19.43 2.06 11.24
CA THR A 289 19.65 2.29 9.81
C THR A 289 18.64 1.48 9.01
N TYR A 290 18.16 2.04 7.90
CA TYR A 290 17.33 1.31 6.96
C TYR A 290 17.73 1.62 5.52
N ASN A 291 17.50 0.64 4.67
CA ASN A 291 17.61 0.76 3.23
C ASN A 291 16.38 0.14 2.61
N ASP A 292 15.82 0.76 1.58
CA ASP A 292 14.73 0.18 0.81
C ASP A 292 14.89 0.36 -0.68
N PHE A 293 14.22 -0.53 -1.39
CA PHE A 293 14.22 -0.60 -2.85
C PHE A 293 12.79 -0.82 -3.32
N GLN A 294 12.39 -0.06 -4.32
CA GLN A 294 11.07 -0.20 -4.93
C GLN A 294 11.20 -0.16 -6.44
N ILE A 295 10.48 -1.05 -7.13
CA ILE A 295 10.44 -1.11 -8.58
C ILE A 295 9.03 -1.41 -9.07
N LYS A 296 8.64 -0.74 -10.15
CA LYS A 296 7.50 -1.10 -10.98
C LYS A 296 7.95 -1.09 -12.43
N TYR A 297 7.70 -2.17 -13.13
CA TYR A 297 7.92 -2.29 -14.55
C TYR A 297 6.61 -2.71 -15.21
N LYS A 298 6.13 -1.90 -16.16
CA LYS A 298 4.89 -2.15 -16.90
C LYS A 298 5.20 -2.40 -18.37
N TYR A 299 4.65 -3.48 -18.90
CA TYR A 299 4.78 -3.87 -20.30
C TYR A 299 3.39 -4.09 -20.90
N SER A 300 3.05 -3.37 -21.98
CA SER A 300 1.77 -3.47 -22.69
C SER A 300 1.96 -4.30 -23.96
N VAL A 301 1.31 -5.47 -24.01
CA VAL A 301 1.32 -6.38 -25.16
C VAL A 301 0.08 -6.13 -26.02
N GLY A 302 0.14 -5.08 -26.85
CA GLY A 302 -1.04 -4.60 -27.57
C GLY A 302 -2.05 -3.93 -26.64
N LEU A 303 -3.30 -3.81 -27.09
CA LEU A 303 -4.38 -3.14 -26.34
C LEU A 303 -4.99 -4.05 -25.27
N LYS A 304 -4.98 -5.35 -25.48
CA LYS A 304 -5.73 -6.31 -24.67
C LYS A 304 -4.92 -6.98 -23.55
N ASN A 305 -3.60 -6.73 -23.46
CA ASN A 305 -2.78 -7.42 -22.47
C ASN A 305 -1.79 -6.47 -21.80
N GLU A 306 -1.75 -6.48 -20.48
CA GLU A 306 -0.79 -5.75 -19.67
C GLU A 306 -0.10 -6.68 -18.68
N LEU A 307 1.21 -6.56 -18.58
CA LEU A 307 2.03 -7.25 -17.59
C LEU A 307 2.74 -6.21 -16.72
N THR A 308 2.54 -6.29 -15.41
CA THR A 308 3.20 -5.40 -14.45
C THR A 308 4.01 -6.23 -13.48
N PHE A 309 5.31 -5.97 -13.41
CA PHE A 309 6.18 -6.49 -12.37
C PHE A 309 6.33 -5.44 -11.26
N ILE A 310 6.24 -5.89 -10.02
CA ILE A 310 6.28 -5.05 -8.81
C ILE A 310 7.28 -5.67 -7.84
N GLY A 311 8.16 -4.86 -7.30
CA GLY A 311 9.10 -5.25 -6.27
C GLY A 311 9.20 -4.18 -5.19
N LEU A 312 9.21 -4.62 -3.94
CA LEU A 312 9.45 -3.84 -2.74
C LEU A 312 10.38 -4.63 -1.84
N GLY A 313 11.38 -4.00 -1.26
CA GLY A 313 12.29 -4.66 -0.32
C GLY A 313 12.90 -3.68 0.66
N ALA A 314 13.18 -4.15 1.87
CA ALA A 314 13.80 -3.36 2.92
C ALA A 314 14.80 -4.18 3.74
N ILE A 315 15.85 -3.49 4.22
CA ILE A 315 16.87 -4.03 5.12
C ILE A 315 17.01 -3.05 6.27
N ASP A 316 16.74 -3.52 7.48
CA ASP A 316 16.72 -2.73 8.70
C ASP A 316 17.76 -3.27 9.70
N ASN A 317 18.57 -2.39 10.25
CA ASN A 317 19.52 -2.72 11.30
C ASN A 317 19.42 -1.69 12.43
N MET A 318 19.34 -2.16 13.65
CA MET A 318 19.44 -1.33 14.84
C MET A 318 20.57 -1.85 15.72
N THR A 319 21.68 -1.13 15.72
CA THR A 319 22.83 -1.40 16.58
C THR A 319 22.75 -0.59 17.87
N LEU A 320 23.58 -0.93 18.85
CA LEU A 320 23.64 -0.23 20.13
C LEU A 320 24.77 0.79 20.12
N ASN A 321 24.54 1.94 20.74
CA ASN A 321 25.56 2.96 20.98
C ASN A 321 26.38 2.61 22.25
N THR A 322 27.27 1.64 22.12
CA THR A 322 28.06 1.09 23.23
C THR A 322 29.03 2.10 23.85
N ASP A 323 29.33 3.21 23.16
CA ASP A 323 30.14 4.30 23.73
C ASP A 323 29.50 4.84 25.03
N LEU A 324 28.16 4.82 25.11
CA LEU A 324 27.40 5.28 26.27
C LEU A 324 27.51 4.38 27.50
N GLN A 325 28.08 3.19 27.40
CA GLN A 325 28.38 2.36 28.58
C GLN A 325 29.36 3.04 29.51
N LYS A 326 30.26 3.89 28.96
CA LYS A 326 31.31 4.60 29.72
C LYS A 326 30.97 6.08 29.90
N THR A 327 30.30 6.69 28.95
CA THR A 327 30.12 8.16 28.87
C THR A 327 28.68 8.61 29.07
N GLY A 328 27.73 7.69 29.07
CA GLY A 328 26.31 7.99 29.16
C GLY A 328 25.81 8.27 30.57
N THR A 329 24.67 8.92 30.69
CA THR A 329 23.92 9.07 31.92
C THR A 329 23.41 7.71 32.44
N GLU A 330 23.06 7.62 33.71
CA GLU A 330 22.49 6.39 34.31
C GLU A 330 21.27 5.89 33.53
N SER A 331 20.39 6.79 33.08
CA SER A 331 19.22 6.44 32.25
C SER A 331 19.64 5.86 30.90
N GLN A 332 20.64 6.42 30.23
CA GLN A 332 21.15 5.91 28.94
C GLN A 332 21.81 4.53 29.12
N GLN A 333 22.62 4.35 30.18
CA GLN A 333 23.25 3.06 30.51
C GLN A 333 22.18 2.01 30.84
N TYR A 334 21.17 2.38 31.63
CA TYR A 334 20.05 1.51 31.97
C TYR A 334 19.31 1.04 30.70
N LEU A 335 18.93 1.97 29.83
CA LEU A 335 18.28 1.64 28.56
C LEU A 335 19.16 0.72 27.68
N LEU A 336 20.45 1.03 27.58
CA LEU A 336 21.41 0.24 26.83
C LEU A 336 21.53 -1.21 27.36
N SER A 337 21.38 -1.39 28.69
CA SER A 337 21.42 -2.71 29.31
C SER A 337 20.26 -3.62 28.89
N TYR A 338 19.11 -3.06 28.52
CA TYR A 338 17.91 -3.83 28.12
C TYR A 338 17.73 -3.98 26.62
N LEU A 339 18.20 -3.03 25.81
CA LEU A 339 17.97 -3.02 24.38
C LEU A 339 18.71 -4.18 23.69
N PRO A 340 18.04 -4.98 22.86
CA PRO A 340 18.71 -5.92 21.96
C PRO A 340 19.16 -5.25 20.65
N VAL A 341 20.06 -5.90 19.94
CA VAL A 341 20.37 -5.60 18.55
C VAL A 341 19.24 -6.18 17.69
N TYR A 342 18.68 -5.39 16.78
CA TYR A 342 17.67 -5.84 15.83
C TYR A 342 18.21 -5.89 14.41
N LYS A 343 17.82 -6.92 13.68
CA LYS A 343 18.04 -7.05 12.24
C LYS A 343 16.76 -7.56 11.59
N GLN A 344 16.31 -6.85 10.58
CA GLN A 344 15.13 -7.22 9.80
C GLN A 344 15.44 -7.09 8.33
N TRP A 345 14.88 -7.96 7.52
CA TRP A 345 14.76 -7.73 6.10
C TRP A 345 13.45 -8.32 5.59
N ASN A 346 12.91 -7.67 4.58
CA ASN A 346 11.70 -8.12 3.95
C ASN A 346 11.72 -7.82 2.46
N TYR A 347 10.92 -8.56 1.71
CA TYR A 347 10.59 -8.22 0.33
C TYR A 347 9.19 -8.71 -0.02
N ALA A 348 8.59 -8.05 -1.00
CA ALA A 348 7.42 -8.49 -1.74
C ALA A 348 7.71 -8.33 -3.24
N LEU A 349 7.59 -9.41 -3.97
CA LEU A 349 7.74 -9.47 -5.43
C LEU A 349 6.47 -10.03 -6.03
N GLY A 350 6.03 -9.46 -7.15
CA GLY A 350 4.87 -10.00 -7.82
C GLY A 350 4.75 -9.56 -9.26
N THR A 351 3.96 -10.33 -9.98
CA THR A 351 3.57 -10.06 -11.37
C THR A 351 2.06 -10.01 -11.44
N VAL A 352 1.54 -8.94 -12.00
CA VAL A 352 0.12 -8.75 -12.29
C VAL A 352 -0.05 -8.78 -13.79
N TYR A 353 -0.81 -9.77 -14.28
CA TYR A 353 -1.20 -9.86 -15.68
C TYR A 353 -2.67 -9.54 -15.81
N LYS A 354 -3.00 -8.60 -16.69
CA LYS A 354 -4.37 -8.24 -17.05
C LYS A 354 -4.63 -8.59 -18.49
N HIS A 355 -5.76 -9.24 -18.71
CA HIS A 355 -6.31 -9.50 -20.04
C HIS A 355 -7.66 -8.82 -20.19
N PHE A 356 -7.79 -7.97 -21.20
CA PHE A 356 -9.01 -7.24 -21.49
C PHE A 356 -9.72 -7.89 -22.68
N SER A 357 -11.01 -8.16 -22.51
CA SER A 357 -11.93 -8.64 -23.55
C SER A 357 -13.09 -7.66 -23.65
N ASP A 358 -13.91 -7.81 -24.70
CA ASP A 358 -15.01 -6.88 -24.97
C ASP A 358 -16.06 -6.82 -23.83
N ASN A 359 -16.22 -7.92 -23.08
CA ASN A 359 -17.24 -8.03 -22.03
C ASN A 359 -16.70 -8.22 -20.61
N TYR A 360 -15.42 -8.52 -20.46
CA TYR A 360 -14.81 -8.80 -19.16
C TYR A 360 -13.32 -8.46 -19.18
N PHE A 361 -12.75 -8.36 -18.02
CA PHE A 361 -11.29 -8.38 -17.88
C PHE A 361 -10.87 -9.34 -16.79
N ASP A 362 -9.74 -9.99 -17.02
CA ASP A 362 -9.09 -10.91 -16.11
C ASP A 362 -7.89 -10.26 -15.44
N THR A 363 -7.68 -10.58 -14.18
CA THR A 363 -6.48 -10.21 -13.44
C THR A 363 -5.88 -11.44 -12.80
N TRP A 364 -4.66 -11.78 -13.19
CA TRP A 364 -3.87 -12.84 -12.57
C TRP A 364 -2.75 -12.20 -11.76
N VAL A 365 -2.59 -12.64 -10.52
CA VAL A 365 -1.55 -12.15 -9.62
C VAL A 365 -0.75 -13.33 -9.10
N LEU A 366 0.54 -13.35 -9.45
CA LEU A 366 1.51 -14.28 -8.87
C LEU A 366 2.45 -13.45 -7.98
N SER A 367 2.57 -13.80 -6.71
CA SER A 367 3.43 -13.05 -5.81
C SER A 367 4.10 -13.92 -4.76
N ARG A 368 5.22 -13.42 -4.27
CA ARG A 368 5.96 -13.97 -3.13
C ARG A 368 6.36 -12.85 -2.21
N ASN A 369 6.17 -13.06 -0.92
CA ASN A 369 6.74 -12.20 0.10
C ASN A 369 7.57 -13.00 1.11
N MET A 370 8.44 -12.30 1.80
CA MET A 370 9.28 -12.81 2.87
C MET A 370 9.51 -11.71 3.90
N LEU A 371 9.40 -12.06 5.18
CA LEU A 371 9.76 -11.20 6.29
C LEU A 371 10.62 -12.01 7.26
N ARG A 372 11.83 -11.54 7.53
CA ARG A 372 12.71 -12.07 8.58
C ARG A 372 12.91 -11.04 9.65
N ASN A 373 12.63 -11.41 10.88
CA ASN A 373 12.96 -10.67 12.07
C ASN A 373 13.97 -11.44 12.91
N SER A 374 14.99 -10.74 13.39
CA SER A 374 15.91 -11.28 14.37
C SER A 374 16.31 -10.22 15.39
N ASN A 375 16.47 -10.64 16.63
CA ASN A 375 17.08 -9.82 17.66
C ASN A 375 17.90 -10.69 18.59
N TYR A 376 18.95 -10.11 19.14
CA TYR A 376 19.81 -10.79 20.10
C TYR A 376 20.38 -9.83 21.12
N LYS A 377 20.73 -10.38 22.26
CA LYS A 377 21.33 -9.64 23.38
C LYS A 377 22.47 -10.44 23.98
N TYR A 378 23.56 -9.75 24.26
CA TYR A 378 24.64 -10.26 25.10
C TYR A 378 24.55 -9.65 26.49
N PRO A 379 24.92 -10.40 27.58
CA PRO A 379 25.06 -9.81 28.89
C PRO A 379 26.04 -8.63 28.86
N GLU A 380 25.64 -7.50 29.42
CA GLU A 380 26.45 -6.26 29.46
C GLU A 380 26.90 -5.75 28.08
N ASN A 381 26.23 -6.19 26.99
CA ASN A 381 26.60 -5.95 25.60
C ASN A 381 28.01 -6.48 25.21
N ASP A 382 28.51 -7.45 25.93
CA ASP A 382 29.81 -8.08 25.72
C ASP A 382 29.67 -9.29 24.78
N GLU A 383 30.12 -9.15 23.53
CA GLU A 383 30.01 -10.19 22.51
C GLU A 383 30.91 -11.41 22.77
N SER A 384 31.85 -11.33 23.71
CA SER A 384 32.66 -12.47 24.14
C SER A 384 31.88 -13.47 25.02
N LYS A 385 30.76 -13.03 25.61
CA LYS A 385 29.88 -13.83 26.47
C LYS A 385 28.82 -14.57 25.63
N PRO A 386 28.31 -15.71 26.12
CA PRO A 386 27.14 -16.34 25.51
C PRO A 386 25.93 -15.41 25.52
N LYS A 387 25.13 -15.45 24.46
CA LYS A 387 23.91 -14.64 24.35
C LYS A 387 22.95 -14.91 25.51
N SER A 388 22.33 -13.87 26.02
CA SER A 388 21.21 -13.95 26.96
C SER A 388 19.85 -14.11 26.28
N SER A 389 19.74 -13.63 25.03
CA SER A 389 18.59 -13.90 24.15
C SER A 389 19.01 -13.97 22.68
N ASP A 390 18.33 -14.83 21.92
CA ASP A 390 18.45 -14.94 20.46
C ASP A 390 17.06 -15.30 19.90
N TYR A 391 16.50 -14.40 19.12
CA TYR A 391 15.22 -14.57 18.46
C TYR A 391 15.40 -14.50 16.95
N ARG A 392 14.78 -15.44 16.22
CA ARG A 392 14.72 -15.44 14.75
C ARG A 392 13.37 -15.95 14.31
N SER A 393 12.76 -15.22 13.39
CA SER A 393 11.48 -15.62 12.82
C SER A 393 11.42 -15.31 11.34
N ASP A 394 10.95 -16.27 10.57
CA ASP A 394 10.77 -16.16 9.12
C ASP A 394 9.32 -16.41 8.75
N GLU A 395 8.75 -15.51 7.96
CA GLU A 395 7.47 -15.68 7.27
C GLU A 395 7.67 -15.59 5.77
N ALA A 396 7.30 -16.65 5.04
CA ALA A 396 7.36 -16.66 3.59
C ALA A 396 6.02 -17.12 3.02
N GLU A 397 5.50 -16.40 2.04
CA GLU A 397 4.24 -16.71 1.39
C GLU A 397 4.41 -16.70 -0.13
N ASN A 398 3.89 -17.72 -0.81
CA ASN A 398 3.72 -17.78 -2.26
C ASN A 398 2.23 -17.75 -2.55
N LYS A 399 1.79 -16.84 -3.42
CA LYS A 399 0.37 -16.56 -3.67
C LYS A 399 0.09 -16.58 -5.16
N LEU A 400 -1.01 -17.23 -5.54
CA LEU A 400 -1.60 -17.14 -6.86
C LEU A 400 -3.06 -16.71 -6.70
N ARG A 401 -3.49 -15.66 -7.40
CA ARG A 401 -4.85 -15.15 -7.36
C ARG A 401 -5.34 -14.85 -8.77
N PHE A 402 -6.60 -15.16 -8.99
CA PHE A 402 -7.35 -14.86 -10.21
C PHE A 402 -8.61 -14.07 -9.86
N GLU A 403 -8.90 -13.04 -10.63
CA GLU A 403 -10.13 -12.25 -10.55
C GLU A 403 -10.66 -12.01 -11.96
N ARG A 404 -11.96 -12.23 -12.17
CA ARG A 404 -12.68 -11.83 -13.39
C ARG A 404 -13.75 -10.83 -13.07
N SER A 405 -13.82 -9.77 -13.86
CA SER A 405 -14.81 -8.71 -13.72
C SER A 405 -15.60 -8.54 -15.01
N TYR A 406 -16.93 -8.54 -14.88
CA TYR A 406 -17.89 -8.18 -15.92
C TYR A 406 -18.49 -6.81 -15.55
N PRO A 407 -17.98 -5.70 -16.09
CA PRO A 407 -18.38 -4.37 -15.66
C PRO A 407 -19.75 -3.93 -16.18
N ALA A 408 -20.30 -4.61 -17.21
CA ALA A 408 -21.55 -4.26 -17.89
C ALA A 408 -22.48 -5.47 -18.18
N PHE A 409 -22.38 -6.54 -17.39
CA PHE A 409 -23.42 -7.57 -17.32
C PHE A 409 -24.70 -6.96 -16.70
N PRO A 410 -25.92 -7.56 -16.70
CA PRO A 410 -27.12 -6.91 -16.14
C PRO A 410 -26.88 -6.19 -14.81
N VAL A 411 -25.91 -6.69 -14.03
CA VAL A 411 -25.29 -6.02 -12.86
C VAL A 411 -23.79 -6.25 -12.94
N LYS A 412 -22.97 -5.37 -12.40
CA LYS A 412 -21.53 -5.58 -12.31
C LYS A 412 -21.25 -6.84 -11.50
N LEU A 413 -20.69 -7.86 -12.15
CA LEU A 413 -20.31 -9.14 -11.53
C LEU A 413 -18.78 -9.22 -11.43
N GLN A 414 -18.27 -9.55 -10.26
CA GLN A 414 -16.88 -9.89 -10.04
C GLN A 414 -16.79 -11.20 -9.29
N PHE A 415 -15.90 -12.10 -9.72
CA PHE A 415 -15.61 -13.32 -8.98
C PHE A 415 -14.16 -13.73 -9.16
N GLY A 416 -13.70 -14.57 -8.27
CA GLY A 416 -12.32 -15.05 -8.33
C GLY A 416 -11.97 -15.93 -7.16
N GLY A 417 -10.69 -16.24 -7.10
CA GLY A 417 -10.14 -17.06 -6.04
C GLY A 417 -8.62 -17.06 -6.05
N GLY A 418 -8.06 -17.74 -5.08
CA GLY A 418 -6.61 -17.83 -4.96
C GLY A 418 -6.17 -18.93 -4.01
N VAL A 419 -4.91 -19.26 -4.12
CA VAL A 419 -4.23 -20.20 -3.23
C VAL A 419 -2.96 -19.57 -2.68
N LYS A 420 -2.62 -19.92 -1.44
CA LYS A 420 -1.44 -19.43 -0.76
C LYS A 420 -0.74 -20.59 -0.05
N HIS A 421 0.56 -20.70 -0.25
CA HIS A 421 1.43 -21.57 0.53
C HIS A 421 2.27 -20.72 1.46
N THR A 422 2.20 -21.01 2.75
CA THR A 422 2.92 -20.29 3.81
C THR A 422 3.90 -21.20 4.50
N ARG A 423 5.10 -20.69 4.73
CA ARG A 423 6.11 -21.28 5.61
C ARG A 423 6.46 -20.27 6.70
N TYR A 424 6.24 -20.66 7.95
CA TYR A 424 6.64 -19.90 9.12
C TYR A 424 7.63 -20.71 9.95
N THR A 425 8.69 -20.08 10.44
CA THR A 425 9.65 -20.67 11.40
C THR A 425 9.92 -19.66 12.51
N ASN A 426 10.07 -20.16 13.72
CA ASN A 426 10.50 -19.35 14.86
C ASN A 426 11.53 -20.14 15.67
N TYR A 427 12.56 -19.44 16.08
CA TYR A 427 13.55 -19.85 17.09
C TYR A 427 13.62 -18.76 18.15
N THR A 428 13.46 -19.13 19.42
CA THR A 428 13.53 -18.23 20.55
C THR A 428 14.34 -18.88 21.65
N TYR A 429 15.53 -18.33 21.91
CA TYR A 429 16.33 -18.62 23.09
C TYR A 429 16.30 -17.43 24.03
N ARG A 430 16.08 -17.69 25.32
CA ARG A 430 16.09 -16.67 26.36
C ARG A 430 16.47 -17.24 27.71
N LYS A 431 17.36 -16.57 28.43
CA LYS A 431 17.59 -16.81 29.86
C LYS A 431 16.49 -16.13 30.66
N ILE A 432 15.75 -16.90 31.44
CA ILE A 432 14.62 -16.43 32.25
C ILE A 432 14.97 -16.66 33.71
N PHE A 433 14.77 -15.65 34.54
CA PHE A 433 14.91 -15.77 35.99
C PHE A 433 13.55 -16.07 36.60
N ILE A 434 13.38 -17.30 37.13
CA ILE A 434 12.11 -17.78 37.73
C ILE A 434 12.46 -18.44 39.06
N ASP A 435 11.75 -18.11 40.12
CA ASP A 435 11.88 -18.69 41.46
C ASP A 435 13.31 -18.69 41.97
N GLY A 436 14.02 -17.56 41.80
CA GLY A 436 15.40 -17.40 42.30
C GLY A 436 16.46 -18.13 41.45
N THR A 437 16.11 -18.80 40.38
CA THR A 437 17.02 -19.52 39.48
C THR A 437 16.97 -19.05 38.04
N THR A 438 18.13 -19.03 37.38
CA THR A 438 18.17 -18.76 35.94
C THR A 438 17.94 -20.07 35.18
N ARG A 439 16.95 -20.08 34.30
CA ARG A 439 16.65 -21.21 33.40
C ARG A 439 16.77 -20.79 31.95
N ASP A 440 17.26 -21.70 31.14
CA ASP A 440 17.29 -21.53 29.70
C ASP A 440 15.94 -21.92 29.10
N PHE A 441 15.35 -21.01 28.35
CA PHE A 441 14.17 -21.25 27.53
C PHE A 441 14.61 -21.38 26.09
N ASP A 442 14.49 -22.57 25.50
CA ASP A 442 14.76 -22.83 24.08
C ASP A 442 13.46 -23.31 23.41
N TYR A 443 13.02 -22.56 22.42
CA TYR A 443 11.76 -22.80 21.75
C TYR A 443 11.95 -22.77 20.23
N GLN A 444 11.42 -23.80 19.57
CA GLN A 444 11.47 -23.88 18.10
C GLN A 444 10.13 -24.34 17.54
N THR A 445 9.71 -23.68 16.48
CA THR A 445 8.52 -24.11 15.74
C THR A 445 8.67 -23.94 14.25
N LYS A 446 7.97 -24.79 13.51
CA LYS A 446 7.82 -24.70 12.05
C LYS A 446 6.39 -25.01 11.69
N LEU A 447 5.80 -24.12 10.88
CA LEU A 447 4.44 -24.22 10.38
C LEU A 447 4.47 -24.14 8.85
N ASN A 448 3.80 -25.09 8.19
CA ASN A 448 3.55 -25.06 6.76
C ASN A 448 2.04 -25.14 6.55
N LEU A 449 1.48 -24.18 5.82
CA LEU A 449 0.05 -24.06 5.57
C LEU A 449 -0.23 -23.89 4.09
N PHE A 450 -1.29 -24.52 3.62
CA PHE A 450 -1.98 -24.15 2.40
C PHE A 450 -3.25 -23.42 2.76
N ALA A 451 -3.48 -22.26 2.15
CA ALA A 451 -4.68 -21.47 2.29
C ALA A 451 -5.34 -21.30 0.93
N TYR A 452 -6.64 -21.12 0.96
CA TYR A 452 -7.47 -20.86 -0.21
C TYR A 452 -8.37 -19.66 0.04
N GLN A 453 -8.82 -19.05 -1.02
CA GLN A 453 -9.87 -18.03 -0.99
C GLN A 453 -10.73 -18.15 -2.25
N ALA A 454 -12.01 -17.82 -2.14
CA ALA A 454 -12.93 -17.67 -3.25
C ALA A 454 -13.93 -16.58 -2.93
N PHE A 455 -14.39 -15.85 -3.95
CA PHE A 455 -15.38 -14.80 -3.76
C PHE A 455 -16.25 -14.61 -4.99
N VAL A 456 -17.42 -14.07 -4.78
CA VAL A 456 -18.32 -13.51 -5.77
C VAL A 456 -18.90 -12.20 -5.23
N GLN A 457 -19.03 -11.21 -6.10
CA GLN A 457 -19.59 -9.90 -5.75
C GLN A 457 -20.46 -9.39 -6.88
N LEU A 458 -21.66 -8.95 -6.54
CA LEU A 458 -22.59 -8.26 -7.41
C LEU A 458 -22.72 -6.83 -6.91
N SER A 459 -22.67 -5.86 -7.80
CA SER A 459 -22.84 -4.45 -7.42
C SER A 459 -23.41 -3.67 -8.59
N ASP A 460 -24.30 -2.72 -8.28
CA ASP A 460 -24.90 -1.87 -9.30
C ASP A 460 -25.40 -0.54 -8.71
N ASP A 461 -25.61 0.40 -9.62
CA ASP A 461 -26.19 1.71 -9.36
C ASP A 461 -27.61 1.75 -9.94
N TYR A 462 -28.56 2.21 -9.11
CA TYR A 462 -29.98 2.38 -9.47
C TYR A 462 -30.40 3.84 -9.25
N ILE A 463 -31.55 4.23 -9.82
CA ILE A 463 -32.17 5.56 -9.60
C ILE A 463 -31.15 6.67 -9.99
N ASP A 464 -30.63 6.63 -11.22
CA ASP A 464 -29.64 7.59 -11.74
C ASP A 464 -28.40 7.73 -10.83
N GLY A 465 -27.97 6.60 -10.26
CA GLY A 465 -26.81 6.52 -9.36
C GLY A 465 -27.05 7.06 -7.97
N LYS A 466 -28.30 7.35 -7.59
CA LYS A 466 -28.64 7.72 -6.21
C LYS A 466 -28.63 6.52 -5.26
N LEU A 467 -29.01 5.34 -5.74
CA LEU A 467 -29.00 4.11 -4.95
C LEU A 467 -27.89 3.19 -5.44
N ARG A 468 -26.99 2.80 -4.57
CA ARG A 468 -25.91 1.84 -4.84
C ARG A 468 -26.08 0.64 -3.94
N LEU A 469 -26.06 -0.53 -4.54
CA LEU A 469 -26.17 -1.81 -3.86
C LEU A 469 -24.93 -2.66 -4.16
N SER A 470 -24.45 -3.36 -3.14
CA SER A 470 -23.40 -4.35 -3.28
C SER A 470 -23.69 -5.57 -2.40
N LEU A 471 -23.67 -6.74 -3.02
CA LEU A 471 -23.82 -8.04 -2.36
C LEU A 471 -22.58 -8.87 -2.65
N GLY A 472 -21.87 -9.27 -1.60
CA GLY A 472 -20.66 -10.06 -1.69
C GLY A 472 -20.74 -11.32 -0.84
N LEU A 473 -20.10 -12.37 -1.32
CA LEU A 473 -19.85 -13.59 -0.56
C LEU A 473 -18.41 -13.99 -0.77
N ASN A 474 -17.68 -14.21 0.31
CA ASN A 474 -16.37 -14.85 0.22
C ASN A 474 -16.20 -15.97 1.23
N THR A 475 -15.19 -16.78 0.98
CA THR A 475 -14.67 -17.77 1.92
C THR A 475 -13.15 -17.77 1.82
N ALA A 476 -12.48 -17.82 2.97
CA ALA A 476 -11.02 -17.89 3.04
C ALA A 476 -10.61 -18.79 4.22
N GLY A 477 -9.89 -19.85 3.93
CA GLY A 477 -9.50 -20.84 4.93
C GLY A 477 -8.09 -21.36 4.73
N ASN A 478 -7.66 -22.24 5.64
CA ASN A 478 -6.35 -22.88 5.57
C ASN A 478 -6.34 -24.28 6.18
N THR A 479 -5.21 -24.96 6.07
CA THR A 479 -5.03 -26.36 6.53
C THR A 479 -4.61 -26.48 8.00
N PHE A 480 -4.71 -25.45 8.82
CA PHE A 480 -4.28 -25.47 10.22
C PHE A 480 -5.10 -26.44 11.07
N ASN A 481 -6.43 -26.36 10.95
CA ASN A 481 -7.38 -27.27 11.59
C ASN A 481 -8.60 -27.52 10.70
N ASP A 482 -9.47 -28.46 11.12
CA ASP A 482 -10.65 -28.85 10.32
C ASP A 482 -11.69 -27.75 10.20
N ASN A 483 -11.84 -26.91 11.24
CA ASN A 483 -12.74 -25.77 11.18
C ASN A 483 -12.29 -24.71 10.15
N MET A 484 -10.98 -24.40 10.12
CA MET A 484 -10.42 -23.46 9.15
C MET A 484 -10.33 -24.04 7.74
N ARG A 485 -10.27 -25.38 7.61
CA ARG A 485 -10.25 -26.06 6.31
C ARG A 485 -11.62 -26.08 5.65
N ASN A 486 -12.70 -26.09 6.42
CA ASN A 486 -14.06 -26.15 5.87
C ASN A 486 -14.51 -24.78 5.32
N PRO A 487 -14.74 -24.64 3.99
CA PRO A 487 -15.12 -23.37 3.38
C PRO A 487 -16.47 -22.85 3.88
N PHE A 488 -17.39 -23.72 4.28
CA PHE A 488 -18.71 -23.31 4.80
C PHE A 488 -18.60 -22.66 6.18
N ASN A 489 -17.64 -23.05 7.01
CA ASN A 489 -17.41 -22.42 8.30
C ASN A 489 -16.79 -21.02 8.16
N GLN A 490 -16.12 -20.75 7.04
CA GLN A 490 -15.42 -19.51 6.72
C GLN A 490 -16.23 -18.57 5.81
N LEU A 491 -17.50 -18.89 5.53
CA LEU A 491 -18.36 -18.04 4.71
C LEU A 491 -18.52 -16.65 5.32
N SER A 492 -18.34 -15.64 4.51
CA SER A 492 -18.38 -14.21 4.87
C SER A 492 -19.31 -13.47 3.91
N PRO A 493 -20.64 -13.51 4.17
CA PRO A 493 -21.61 -12.71 3.41
C PRO A 493 -21.46 -11.24 3.80
N ARG A 494 -21.59 -10.36 2.78
CA ARG A 494 -21.46 -8.89 2.92
C ARG A 494 -22.55 -8.22 2.10
N PHE A 495 -23.22 -7.25 2.70
CA PHE A 495 -24.21 -6.42 2.02
C PHE A 495 -23.93 -4.96 2.34
N SER A 496 -23.99 -4.10 1.33
CA SER A 496 -23.81 -2.65 1.48
C SER A 496 -24.85 -1.92 0.64
N ILE A 497 -25.38 -0.85 1.19
CA ILE A 497 -26.31 0.07 0.54
C ILE A 497 -25.87 1.51 0.78
N SER A 498 -25.90 2.33 -0.26
CA SER A 498 -25.68 3.77 -0.18
C SER A 498 -26.79 4.48 -0.95
N TYR A 499 -27.50 5.38 -0.27
CA TYR A 499 -28.57 6.19 -0.87
C TYR A 499 -28.26 7.68 -0.75
N ALA A 500 -28.16 8.37 -1.87
CA ALA A 500 -27.98 9.82 -1.92
C ALA A 500 -29.34 10.50 -1.71
N LEU A 501 -29.58 10.99 -0.50
CA LEU A 501 -30.78 11.78 -0.17
C LEU A 501 -30.74 13.17 -0.82
N SER A 502 -29.55 13.76 -0.95
CA SER A 502 -29.28 15.02 -1.64
C SER A 502 -27.83 15.02 -2.12
N GLU A 503 -27.41 16.08 -2.83
CA GLU A 503 -26.01 16.28 -3.26
C GLU A 503 -25.00 16.26 -2.09
N ARG A 504 -25.46 16.62 -0.88
CA ARG A 504 -24.61 16.75 0.32
C ARG A 504 -24.85 15.67 1.37
N LEU A 505 -25.93 14.89 1.24
CA LEU A 505 -26.33 13.92 2.25
C LEU A 505 -26.49 12.53 1.65
N ASN A 506 -25.69 11.59 2.13
CA ASN A 506 -25.77 10.18 1.77
C ASN A 506 -26.07 9.34 3.03
N LEU A 507 -27.08 8.48 2.93
CA LEU A 507 -27.35 7.45 3.90
C LEU A 507 -26.61 6.18 3.48
N ASN A 508 -25.80 5.66 4.38
CA ASN A 508 -24.97 4.50 4.12
C ASN A 508 -25.16 3.44 5.20
N THR A 509 -25.33 2.19 4.79
CA THR A 509 -25.46 1.05 5.71
C THR A 509 -24.71 -0.15 5.16
N ASN A 510 -24.07 -0.92 6.02
CA ASN A 510 -23.53 -2.23 5.69
C ASN A 510 -23.79 -3.24 6.81
N ILE A 511 -23.89 -4.49 6.40
CA ILE A 511 -23.92 -5.64 7.28
C ILE A 511 -23.07 -6.74 6.68
N GLY A 512 -22.28 -7.43 7.47
CA GLY A 512 -21.44 -8.52 6.97
C GLY A 512 -20.79 -9.30 8.09
N ARG A 513 -20.43 -10.53 7.75
CA ARG A 513 -19.54 -11.36 8.57
C ARG A 513 -18.14 -11.21 8.02
N TYR A 514 -17.19 -10.86 8.87
CA TYR A 514 -15.78 -10.75 8.54
C TYR A 514 -15.00 -11.80 9.31
N VAL A 515 -14.10 -12.50 8.62
CA VAL A 515 -13.29 -13.57 9.19
C VAL A 515 -11.82 -13.25 8.90
N MET A 516 -10.99 -13.36 9.93
CA MET A 516 -9.54 -13.20 9.81
C MET A 516 -8.84 -14.42 10.40
N GLN A 517 -7.77 -14.84 9.77
CA GLN A 517 -6.92 -15.91 10.28
C GLN A 517 -5.98 -15.34 11.36
N PRO A 518 -5.74 -16.07 12.46
CA PRO A 518 -4.76 -15.67 13.46
C PRO A 518 -3.37 -15.50 12.86
N SER A 519 -2.52 -14.72 13.52
CA SER A 519 -1.12 -14.56 13.11
C SER A 519 -0.38 -15.90 13.12
N TYR A 520 0.67 -16.03 12.31
CA TYR A 520 1.49 -17.25 12.28
C TYR A 520 2.21 -17.49 13.60
N THR A 521 2.51 -16.43 14.36
CA THR A 521 3.05 -16.54 15.72
C THR A 521 2.07 -17.23 16.65
N THR A 522 0.78 -16.91 16.57
CA THR A 522 -0.28 -17.54 17.35
C THR A 522 -0.53 -18.98 16.90
N MET A 523 -0.67 -19.22 15.59
CA MET A 523 -0.89 -20.57 15.06
C MET A 523 0.31 -21.48 15.27
N GLY A 524 1.52 -20.95 15.16
CA GLY A 524 2.77 -21.69 15.30
C GLY A 524 3.19 -21.95 16.75
N PHE A 525 2.49 -21.39 17.76
CA PHE A 525 2.85 -21.59 19.15
C PHE A 525 2.61 -23.03 19.60
N LYS A 526 3.66 -23.63 20.19
CA LYS A 526 3.63 -25.00 20.74
C LYS A 526 3.74 -24.95 22.25
N ASN A 527 3.01 -25.83 22.90
CA ASN A 527 3.16 -26.10 24.33
C ASN A 527 4.37 -27.02 24.63
N SER A 528 4.65 -27.28 25.89
CA SER A 528 5.83 -28.05 26.33
C SER A 528 5.90 -29.48 25.80
N ASN A 529 4.76 -30.07 25.40
CA ASN A 529 4.71 -31.40 24.78
C ASN A 529 4.94 -31.39 23.25
N GLY A 530 5.25 -30.23 22.66
CA GLY A 530 5.55 -30.06 21.23
C GLY A 530 4.32 -29.99 20.32
N THR A 531 3.09 -30.01 20.87
CA THR A 531 1.87 -29.86 20.08
C THR A 531 1.50 -28.38 19.89
N PHE A 532 0.85 -28.04 18.78
CA PHE A 532 0.36 -26.67 18.58
C PHE A 532 -0.74 -26.35 19.61
N ALA A 533 -0.49 -25.38 20.49
CA ALA A 533 -1.35 -25.03 21.60
C ALA A 533 -2.76 -24.57 21.13
N ASN A 534 -2.80 -23.80 20.04
CA ASN A 534 -4.01 -23.16 19.55
C ASN A 534 -4.71 -23.94 18.42
N ARG A 535 -4.31 -25.20 18.18
CA ARG A 535 -4.82 -25.97 17.02
C ARG A 535 -6.32 -26.25 17.08
N ASN A 536 -6.87 -26.42 18.28
CA ASN A 536 -8.28 -26.74 18.50
C ASN A 536 -9.14 -25.49 18.83
N GLU A 537 -8.50 -24.33 18.92
CA GLU A 537 -9.20 -23.10 19.21
C GLU A 537 -9.75 -22.49 17.92
N SER A 538 -11.06 -22.28 17.86
CA SER A 538 -11.69 -21.52 16.80
C SER A 538 -11.66 -20.04 17.18
N VAL A 539 -10.84 -19.25 16.50
CA VAL A 539 -10.97 -17.79 16.58
C VAL A 539 -12.16 -17.38 15.70
N ARG A 540 -13.23 -16.99 16.34
CA ARG A 540 -14.45 -16.44 15.72
C ARG A 540 -14.43 -14.93 15.81
#